data_e3b98c02a302223686fa10a943e89d9a
#
_entry.id   e3b98c02a302223686fa10a943e89d9a
#
_cell.length_a   1.000
_cell.length_b   1.000
_cell.length_c   1.000
_cell.angle_alpha   90.00
_cell.angle_beta   90.00
_cell.angle_gamma   90.00
#
_symmetry.space_group_name_H-M   'P 1'
#
loop_
_entity.id
_entity.type
_entity.pdbx_description
1 polymer ?
#
loop_
_entity_poly.entity_id
_entity_poly.type
_entity_poly.pdbx_seq_one_letter_code
_entity_poly.pdbx_strand_id
1 'polypeptide(L)'
;MEFNQYNTTVQQWIHTVLENRETNADVVLECCRDIIAYGRETDDPKLMGFGFFYGGEIYYELNDGAHFFHMMTEALTYLDRAEEWELVVRCYNFLGIASMSRGNPSLALDYYMNGLKDSDTYDLPMQKIMILINMGLLYLECGHYVDSENSFLEAYQILQTKQKDEKYNFYMYAFYGNMAECLILQDRLQEAKPYLEYLHKDGWEQVALTDRLFIDIVDVIYYHKMGDVQKRNESIQMIHQNLPDNLTVLDFFSDYYRCCLVLLETDQDESLWRIIEVIEPQVVNFKIINLQLKVLSLKMKFYRKHNQNAEYLQAAGLYYELSERNEAVTRNMLSSMITLRKNLENMRKARMKAERKNLVLQERSEQDPLTRLSLIH
;
A
#
# COMPACT_ATOMS: atom_id res chain seq x y z
N MET A 1 -17.37 10.72 -4.99
CA MET A 1 -17.36 12.15 -5.44
C MET A 1 -18.41 12.39 -6.53
N GLU A 2 -19.18 13.47 -6.43
CA GLU A 2 -20.09 13.92 -7.52
C GLU A 2 -19.50 15.15 -8.20
N PHE A 3 -19.60 15.23 -9.54
CA PHE A 3 -18.99 16.30 -10.35
C PHE A 3 -19.97 16.96 -11.32
N ASN A 4 -21.28 16.69 -11.18
CA ASN A 4 -22.32 17.19 -12.09
C ASN A 4 -22.48 18.72 -12.05
N GLN A 5 -21.99 19.37 -10.99
CA GLN A 5 -22.05 20.84 -10.83
C GLN A 5 -21.01 21.61 -11.66
N TYR A 6 -20.01 20.92 -12.22
CA TYR A 6 -18.94 21.55 -12.98
C TYR A 6 -19.30 21.73 -14.46
N ASN A 7 -18.61 22.64 -15.14
CA ASN A 7 -18.78 22.81 -16.57
C ASN A 7 -18.30 21.60 -17.37
N THR A 8 -18.71 21.49 -18.62
CA THR A 8 -18.43 20.34 -19.50
C THR A 8 -16.93 20.04 -19.65
N THR A 9 -16.09 21.08 -19.70
CA THR A 9 -14.65 20.91 -19.84
C THR A 9 -14.04 20.23 -18.63
N VAL A 10 -14.39 20.68 -17.41
CA VAL A 10 -13.93 20.07 -16.17
C VAL A 10 -14.44 18.63 -16.04
N GLN A 11 -15.69 18.38 -16.38
CA GLN A 11 -16.25 17.03 -16.40
C GLN A 11 -15.51 16.11 -17.39
N GLN A 12 -15.11 16.61 -18.56
CA GLN A 12 -14.30 15.87 -19.52
C GLN A 12 -12.93 15.50 -18.96
N TRP A 13 -12.21 16.45 -18.34
CA TRP A 13 -10.92 16.15 -17.72
C TRP A 13 -11.03 15.07 -16.66
N ILE A 14 -12.02 15.18 -15.76
CA ILE A 14 -12.29 14.19 -14.72
C ILE A 14 -12.57 12.81 -15.32
N HIS A 15 -13.44 12.74 -16.32
CA HIS A 15 -13.76 11.49 -17.02
C HIS A 15 -12.51 10.87 -17.67
N THR A 16 -11.72 11.69 -18.37
CA THR A 16 -10.47 11.27 -18.99
C THR A 16 -9.48 10.70 -17.95
N VAL A 17 -9.34 11.34 -16.79
CA VAL A 17 -8.51 10.82 -15.70
C VAL A 17 -8.98 9.44 -15.25
N LEU A 18 -10.28 9.29 -14.97
CA LEU A 18 -10.84 8.03 -14.45
C LEU A 18 -10.78 6.87 -15.44
N GLU A 19 -10.90 7.14 -16.74
CA GLU A 19 -10.83 6.11 -17.79
C GLU A 19 -9.39 5.71 -18.15
N ASN A 20 -8.44 6.62 -18.03
CA ASN A 20 -7.06 6.40 -18.51
C ASN A 20 -6.03 6.15 -17.42
N ARG A 21 -6.41 6.17 -16.14
CA ARG A 21 -5.47 6.06 -15.01
C ARG A 21 -4.59 4.80 -15.05
N GLU A 22 -5.08 3.70 -15.64
CA GLU A 22 -4.34 2.43 -15.73
C GLU A 22 -3.66 2.22 -17.10
N THR A 23 -3.88 3.13 -18.06
CA THR A 23 -3.49 2.91 -19.45
C THR A 23 -2.63 4.01 -20.05
N ASN A 24 -2.75 5.27 -19.60
CA ASN A 24 -2.05 6.40 -20.20
C ASN A 24 -1.67 7.48 -19.18
N ALA A 25 -0.51 7.31 -18.57
CA ALA A 25 0.03 8.18 -17.52
C ALA A 25 0.14 9.65 -17.97
N ASP A 26 0.63 9.91 -19.18
CA ASP A 26 0.86 11.29 -19.68
C ASP A 26 -0.46 12.06 -19.80
N VAL A 27 -1.49 11.45 -20.38
CA VAL A 27 -2.83 12.05 -20.51
C VAL A 27 -3.43 12.34 -19.14
N VAL A 28 -3.30 11.42 -18.19
CA VAL A 28 -3.79 11.62 -16.83
C VAL A 28 -3.07 12.78 -16.14
N LEU A 29 -1.74 12.84 -16.22
CA LEU A 29 -0.96 13.93 -15.62
C LEU A 29 -1.27 15.30 -16.24
N GLU A 30 -1.54 15.36 -17.55
CA GLU A 30 -1.98 16.60 -18.22
C GLU A 30 -3.33 17.05 -17.70
N CYS A 31 -4.34 16.18 -17.70
CA CYS A 31 -5.67 16.50 -17.17
C CYS A 31 -5.62 16.88 -15.68
N CYS A 32 -4.82 16.19 -14.87
CA CYS A 32 -4.64 16.53 -13.46
C CYS A 32 -4.06 17.95 -13.27
N ARG A 33 -3.09 18.36 -14.10
CA ARG A 33 -2.55 19.73 -14.07
C ARG A 33 -3.63 20.77 -14.40
N ASP A 34 -4.45 20.53 -15.42
CA ASP A 34 -5.52 21.42 -15.80
C ASP A 34 -6.61 21.54 -14.71
N ILE A 35 -6.99 20.40 -14.11
CA ILE A 35 -7.93 20.36 -12.99
C ILE A 35 -7.39 21.13 -11.79
N ILE A 36 -6.10 20.97 -11.43
CA ILE A 36 -5.46 21.70 -10.33
C ILE A 36 -5.41 23.20 -10.63
N ALA A 37 -5.06 23.58 -11.86
CA ALA A 37 -5.00 24.99 -12.27
C ALA A 37 -6.38 25.64 -12.17
N TYR A 38 -7.40 25.00 -12.71
CA TYR A 38 -8.79 25.49 -12.62
C TYR A 38 -9.28 25.54 -11.17
N GLY A 39 -8.99 24.52 -10.36
CA GLY A 39 -9.33 24.51 -8.93
C GLY A 39 -8.67 25.63 -8.14
N ARG A 40 -7.44 26.04 -8.50
CA ARG A 40 -6.78 27.23 -7.89
C ARG A 40 -7.45 28.53 -8.28
N GLU A 41 -7.84 28.70 -9.55
CA GLU A 41 -8.51 29.91 -10.02
C GLU A 41 -9.88 30.09 -9.38
N THR A 42 -10.58 28.99 -9.11
CA THR A 42 -11.92 28.98 -8.52
C THR A 42 -11.94 28.79 -6.99
N ASP A 43 -10.78 28.64 -6.35
CA ASP A 43 -10.61 28.26 -4.92
C ASP A 43 -11.43 27.02 -4.55
N ASP A 44 -11.40 26.00 -5.43
CA ASP A 44 -12.14 24.75 -5.24
C ASP A 44 -11.23 23.63 -4.69
N PRO A 45 -11.29 23.35 -3.38
CA PRO A 45 -10.44 22.34 -2.77
C PRO A 45 -10.76 20.92 -3.25
N LYS A 46 -11.99 20.64 -3.70
CA LYS A 46 -12.40 19.34 -4.20
C LYS A 46 -11.69 19.00 -5.51
N LEU A 47 -11.66 19.94 -6.45
CA LEU A 47 -10.93 19.77 -7.71
C LEU A 47 -9.43 19.68 -7.50
N MET A 48 -8.87 20.55 -6.65
CA MET A 48 -7.45 20.47 -6.32
C MET A 48 -7.10 19.12 -5.71
N GLY A 49 -7.87 18.68 -4.72
CA GLY A 49 -7.68 17.37 -4.08
C GLY A 49 -7.76 16.19 -5.05
N PHE A 50 -8.73 16.21 -5.97
CA PHE A 50 -8.87 15.21 -7.02
C PHE A 50 -7.64 15.16 -7.94
N GLY A 51 -7.22 16.30 -8.47
CA GLY A 51 -6.07 16.36 -9.38
C GLY A 51 -4.76 15.94 -8.71
N PHE A 52 -4.52 16.37 -7.47
CA PHE A 52 -3.35 15.94 -6.70
C PHE A 52 -3.37 14.45 -6.37
N PHE A 53 -4.54 13.89 -6.02
CA PHE A 53 -4.67 12.46 -5.70
C PHE A 53 -4.34 11.57 -6.91
N TYR A 54 -5.04 11.79 -8.04
CA TYR A 54 -4.84 10.95 -9.23
C TYR A 54 -3.48 11.19 -9.90
N GLY A 55 -2.97 12.42 -9.87
CA GLY A 55 -1.59 12.69 -10.28
C GLY A 55 -0.56 11.98 -9.40
N GLY A 56 -0.81 11.91 -8.08
CA GLY A 56 0.00 11.15 -7.14
C GLY A 56 -0.06 9.64 -7.39
N GLU A 57 -1.23 9.09 -7.70
CA GLU A 57 -1.40 7.67 -8.07
C GLU A 57 -0.52 7.32 -9.29
N ILE A 58 -0.51 8.15 -10.33
CA ILE A 58 0.37 7.98 -11.49
C ILE A 58 1.85 8.05 -11.10
N TYR A 59 2.27 9.03 -10.29
CA TYR A 59 3.66 9.10 -9.84
C TYR A 59 4.07 7.91 -8.96
N TYR A 60 3.13 7.29 -8.23
CA TYR A 60 3.37 6.03 -7.54
C TYR A 60 3.68 4.90 -8.53
N GLU A 61 2.88 4.74 -9.58
CA GLU A 61 3.09 3.72 -10.62
C GLU A 61 4.39 3.95 -11.41
N LEU A 62 4.73 5.22 -11.69
CA LEU A 62 5.99 5.59 -12.32
C LEU A 62 7.19 5.49 -11.37
N ASN A 63 6.95 5.16 -10.09
CA ASN A 63 7.95 5.11 -9.00
C ASN A 63 8.75 6.42 -8.84
N ASP A 64 8.17 7.55 -9.23
CA ASP A 64 8.71 8.88 -8.92
C ASP A 64 8.32 9.29 -7.50
N GLY A 65 9.09 8.81 -6.53
CA GLY A 65 8.79 9.02 -5.12
C GLY A 65 8.76 10.49 -4.68
N ALA A 66 9.53 11.38 -5.30
CA ALA A 66 9.55 12.77 -4.93
C ALA A 66 8.24 13.46 -5.31
N HIS A 67 7.80 13.30 -6.56
CA HIS A 67 6.52 13.83 -7.02
C HIS A 67 5.34 13.13 -6.32
N PHE A 68 5.39 11.81 -6.15
CA PHE A 68 4.37 11.06 -5.41
C PHE A 68 4.10 11.64 -4.02
N PHE A 69 5.15 11.78 -3.17
CA PHE A 69 4.95 12.30 -1.81
C PHE A 69 4.44 13.74 -1.79
N HIS A 70 4.92 14.57 -2.70
CA HIS A 70 4.41 15.94 -2.85
C HIS A 70 2.93 15.93 -3.21
N MET A 71 2.54 15.21 -4.26
CA MET A 71 1.15 15.16 -4.75
C MET A 71 0.21 14.59 -3.69
N MET A 72 0.58 13.49 -3.02
CA MET A 72 -0.26 12.88 -1.98
C MET A 72 -0.40 13.78 -0.73
N THR A 73 0.63 14.53 -0.39
CA THR A 73 0.59 15.50 0.73
C THR A 73 -0.36 16.65 0.44
N GLU A 74 -0.28 17.22 -0.78
CA GLU A 74 -1.21 18.26 -1.23
C GLU A 74 -2.64 17.70 -1.33
N ALA A 75 -2.81 16.49 -1.90
CA ALA A 75 -4.10 15.82 -1.96
C ALA A 75 -4.77 15.72 -0.59
N LEU A 76 -4.04 15.21 0.43
CA LEU A 76 -4.55 15.14 1.81
C LEU A 76 -5.06 16.49 2.32
N THR A 77 -4.30 17.55 2.06
CA THR A 77 -4.63 18.89 2.52
C THR A 77 -5.94 19.42 1.91
N TYR A 78 -6.10 19.25 0.60
CA TYR A 78 -7.29 19.74 -0.11
C TYR A 78 -8.51 18.83 0.05
N LEU A 79 -8.32 17.50 0.09
CA LEU A 79 -9.39 16.53 0.31
C LEU A 79 -9.95 16.61 1.75
N ASP A 80 -9.11 16.85 2.76
CA ASP A 80 -9.56 17.11 4.13
C ASP A 80 -10.43 18.40 4.20
N ARG A 81 -10.04 19.48 3.47
CA ARG A 81 -10.86 20.71 3.34
C ARG A 81 -12.19 20.47 2.62
N ALA A 82 -12.18 19.58 1.64
CA ALA A 82 -13.37 19.23 0.84
C ALA A 82 -14.24 18.17 1.49
N GLU A 83 -13.80 17.58 2.61
CA GLU A 83 -14.48 16.48 3.33
C GLU A 83 -14.68 15.22 2.48
N GLU A 84 -13.77 14.97 1.52
CA GLU A 84 -13.79 13.79 0.64
C GLU A 84 -13.03 12.62 1.28
N TRP A 85 -13.61 12.08 2.34
CA TRP A 85 -12.97 11.16 3.28
C TRP A 85 -12.53 9.84 2.65
N GLU A 86 -13.23 9.32 1.65
CA GLU A 86 -12.80 8.13 0.93
C GLU A 86 -11.39 8.30 0.32
N LEU A 87 -11.15 9.44 -0.34
CA LEU A 87 -9.86 9.73 -0.93
C LEU A 87 -8.81 10.10 0.13
N VAL A 88 -9.21 10.74 1.24
CA VAL A 88 -8.31 10.98 2.39
C VAL A 88 -7.76 9.64 2.91
N VAL A 89 -8.61 8.64 3.14
CA VAL A 89 -8.17 7.32 3.61
C VAL A 89 -7.31 6.61 2.58
N ARG A 90 -7.63 6.75 1.28
CA ARG A 90 -6.78 6.20 0.20
C ARG A 90 -5.41 6.88 0.15
N CYS A 91 -5.31 8.21 0.37
CA CYS A 91 -4.02 8.89 0.49
C CYS A 91 -3.18 8.30 1.62
N TYR A 92 -3.77 8.09 2.81
CA TYR A 92 -3.07 7.46 3.92
C TYR A 92 -2.59 6.05 3.56
N ASN A 93 -3.39 5.28 2.86
CA ASN A 93 -3.01 3.95 2.39
C ASN A 93 -1.78 3.99 1.47
N PHE A 94 -1.81 4.81 0.43
CA PHE A 94 -0.68 4.94 -0.49
C PHE A 94 0.60 5.43 0.20
N LEU A 95 0.49 6.42 1.09
CA LEU A 95 1.61 6.92 1.88
C LEU A 95 2.18 5.84 2.80
N GLY A 96 1.31 5.00 3.38
CA GLY A 96 1.71 3.84 4.18
C GLY A 96 2.50 2.82 3.38
N ILE A 97 1.97 2.36 2.25
CA ILE A 97 2.63 1.40 1.34
C ILE A 97 3.99 1.94 0.88
N ALA A 98 4.04 3.19 0.42
CA ALA A 98 5.28 3.81 -0.02
C ALA A 98 6.32 3.97 1.10
N SER A 99 5.88 4.16 2.34
CA SER A 99 6.76 4.21 3.51
C SER A 99 7.34 2.83 3.85
N MET A 100 6.53 1.77 3.75
CA MET A 100 6.99 0.37 3.91
C MET A 100 8.08 0.03 2.89
N SER A 101 7.81 0.26 1.61
CA SER A 101 8.76 -0.03 0.53
C SER A 101 10.10 0.67 0.73
N ARG A 102 10.10 1.85 1.37
CA ARG A 102 11.31 2.62 1.70
C ARG A 102 11.94 2.27 3.05
N GLY A 103 11.45 1.21 3.72
CA GLY A 103 12.01 0.71 4.98
C GLY A 103 11.69 1.59 6.20
N ASN A 104 10.56 2.27 6.19
CA ASN A 104 10.10 3.06 7.33
C ASN A 104 8.77 2.55 7.89
N PRO A 105 8.76 1.41 8.59
CA PRO A 105 7.54 0.80 9.13
C PRO A 105 6.83 1.67 10.16
N SER A 106 7.58 2.45 10.95
CA SER A 106 6.98 3.36 11.95
C SER A 106 6.15 4.46 11.30
N LEU A 107 6.63 5.01 10.18
CA LEU A 107 5.91 6.00 9.40
C LEU A 107 4.69 5.37 8.71
N ALA A 108 4.84 4.17 8.16
CA ALA A 108 3.74 3.44 7.57
C ALA A 108 2.62 3.18 8.57
N LEU A 109 2.98 2.74 9.79
CA LEU A 109 2.00 2.52 10.87
C LEU A 109 1.25 3.81 11.23
N ASP A 110 1.94 4.95 11.32
CA ASP A 110 1.29 6.24 11.61
C ASP A 110 0.27 6.61 10.53
N TYR A 111 0.58 6.43 9.25
CA TYR A 111 -0.36 6.65 8.17
C TYR A 111 -1.56 5.70 8.22
N TYR A 112 -1.34 4.41 8.42
CA TYR A 112 -2.43 3.44 8.52
C TYR A 112 -3.34 3.70 9.73
N MET A 113 -2.78 4.08 10.89
CA MET A 113 -3.57 4.43 12.07
C MET A 113 -4.45 5.66 11.84
N ASN A 114 -3.96 6.67 11.10
CA ASN A 114 -4.79 7.81 10.73
C ASN A 114 -5.89 7.41 9.74
N GLY A 115 -5.57 6.59 8.74
CA GLY A 115 -6.54 6.06 7.78
C GLY A 115 -7.62 5.20 8.47
N LEU A 116 -7.22 4.34 9.41
CA LEU A 116 -8.15 3.53 10.19
C LEU A 116 -9.10 4.41 11.02
N LYS A 117 -8.57 5.39 11.74
CA LYS A 117 -9.36 6.35 12.52
C LYS A 117 -10.38 7.10 11.66
N ASP A 118 -9.96 7.60 10.50
CA ASP A 118 -10.86 8.35 9.62
C ASP A 118 -11.89 7.40 8.96
N SER A 119 -11.52 6.16 8.61
CA SER A 119 -12.48 5.18 8.09
C SER A 119 -13.55 4.78 9.11
N ASP A 120 -13.20 4.70 10.40
CA ASP A 120 -14.17 4.48 11.48
C ASP A 120 -15.06 5.72 11.72
N THR A 121 -14.45 6.91 11.70
CA THR A 121 -15.17 8.17 11.98
C THR A 121 -16.24 8.47 10.93
N TYR A 122 -15.97 8.14 9.67
CA TYR A 122 -16.83 8.47 8.53
C TYR A 122 -17.55 7.27 7.93
N ASP A 123 -17.56 6.12 8.62
CA ASP A 123 -18.23 4.87 8.21
C ASP A 123 -17.84 4.42 6.78
N LEU A 124 -16.54 4.17 6.57
CA LEU A 124 -15.95 3.79 5.28
C LEU A 124 -15.44 2.33 5.32
N PRO A 125 -16.34 1.33 5.36
CA PRO A 125 -15.94 -0.06 5.62
C PRO A 125 -15.04 -0.67 4.54
N MET A 126 -15.15 -0.30 3.26
CA MET A 126 -14.27 -0.82 2.22
C MET A 126 -12.86 -0.25 2.34
N GLN A 127 -12.73 1.03 2.69
CA GLN A 127 -11.43 1.66 2.95
C GLN A 127 -10.81 1.11 4.24
N LYS A 128 -11.64 0.78 5.24
CA LYS A 128 -11.20 0.12 6.48
C LYS A 128 -10.60 -1.26 6.19
N ILE A 129 -11.25 -2.09 5.37
CA ILE A 129 -10.71 -3.40 4.93
C ILE A 129 -9.32 -3.22 4.30
N MET A 130 -9.17 -2.28 3.37
CA MET A 130 -7.90 -2.00 2.68
C MET A 130 -6.79 -1.63 3.69
N ILE A 131 -7.08 -0.73 4.63
CA ILE A 131 -6.11 -0.33 5.67
C ILE A 131 -5.75 -1.52 6.58
N LEU A 132 -6.73 -2.30 7.04
CA LEU A 132 -6.51 -3.44 7.93
C LEU A 132 -5.63 -4.52 7.28
N ILE A 133 -5.83 -4.81 5.98
CA ILE A 133 -4.98 -5.75 5.25
C ILE A 133 -3.54 -5.23 5.20
N ASN A 134 -3.32 -3.96 4.85
CA ASN A 134 -1.98 -3.39 4.79
C ASN A 134 -1.32 -3.24 6.16
N MET A 135 -2.09 -2.97 7.22
CA MET A 135 -1.59 -3.04 8.61
C MET A 135 -1.19 -4.46 8.99
N GLY A 136 -1.98 -5.46 8.62
CA GLY A 136 -1.66 -6.86 8.82
C GLY A 136 -0.34 -7.24 8.15
N LEU A 137 -0.11 -6.83 6.90
CA LEU A 137 1.16 -7.04 6.19
C LEU A 137 2.33 -6.32 6.86
N LEU A 138 2.12 -5.10 7.35
CA LEU A 138 3.14 -4.37 8.11
C LEU A 138 3.52 -5.12 9.40
N TYR A 139 2.54 -5.60 10.15
CA TYR A 139 2.79 -6.39 11.36
C TYR A 139 3.50 -7.69 11.04
N LEU A 140 3.11 -8.36 9.94
CA LEU A 140 3.76 -9.57 9.45
C LEU A 140 5.25 -9.36 9.18
N GLU A 141 5.58 -8.30 8.45
CA GLU A 141 6.96 -7.91 8.16
C GLU A 141 7.80 -7.59 9.41
N CYS A 142 7.15 -7.04 10.43
CA CYS A 142 7.79 -6.72 11.71
C CYS A 142 7.83 -7.90 12.69
N GLY A 143 7.28 -9.08 12.34
CA GLY A 143 7.21 -10.25 13.21
C GLY A 143 6.14 -10.18 14.31
N HIS A 144 5.23 -9.21 14.24
CA HIS A 144 4.09 -9.05 15.15
C HIS A 144 2.90 -9.90 14.67
N TYR A 145 3.08 -11.22 14.64
CA TYR A 145 2.13 -12.15 14.03
C TYR A 145 0.73 -12.13 14.63
N VAL A 146 0.60 -11.94 15.94
CA VAL A 146 -0.71 -11.87 16.62
C VAL A 146 -1.49 -10.63 16.15
N ASP A 147 -0.83 -9.47 16.04
CA ASP A 147 -1.44 -8.24 15.57
C ASP A 147 -1.78 -8.34 14.08
N SER A 148 -0.94 -9.04 13.31
CA SER A 148 -1.19 -9.34 11.89
C SER A 148 -2.46 -10.20 11.72
N GLU A 149 -2.54 -11.32 12.43
CA GLU A 149 -3.71 -12.22 12.41
C GLU A 149 -4.99 -11.48 12.80
N ASN A 150 -4.96 -10.69 13.88
CA ASN A 150 -6.10 -9.89 14.31
C ASN A 150 -6.57 -8.88 13.26
N SER A 151 -5.63 -8.20 12.60
CA SER A 151 -5.95 -7.23 11.54
C SER A 151 -6.62 -7.91 10.33
N PHE A 152 -6.12 -9.07 9.89
CA PHE A 152 -6.73 -9.83 8.81
C PHE A 152 -8.12 -10.36 9.20
N LEU A 153 -8.30 -10.86 10.43
CA LEU A 153 -9.60 -11.35 10.92
C LEU A 153 -10.62 -10.22 11.01
N GLU A 154 -10.24 -9.02 11.49
CA GLU A 154 -11.14 -7.86 11.50
C GLU A 154 -11.56 -7.46 10.08
N ALA A 155 -10.61 -7.40 9.13
CA ALA A 155 -10.92 -7.13 7.72
C ALA A 155 -11.90 -8.18 7.16
N TYR A 156 -11.69 -9.45 7.43
CA TYR A 156 -12.55 -10.55 7.00
C TYR A 156 -13.97 -10.44 7.58
N GLN A 157 -14.11 -10.13 8.86
CA GLN A 157 -15.42 -9.94 9.49
C GLN A 157 -16.23 -8.83 8.81
N ILE A 158 -15.60 -7.71 8.50
CA ILE A 158 -16.25 -6.62 7.76
C ILE A 158 -16.61 -7.09 6.35
N LEU A 159 -15.69 -7.78 5.65
CA LEU A 159 -15.89 -8.27 4.28
C LEU A 159 -17.09 -9.21 4.18
N GLN A 160 -17.32 -10.08 5.16
CA GLN A 160 -18.47 -11.01 5.20
C GLN A 160 -19.83 -10.31 5.17
N THR A 161 -19.89 -9.03 5.53
CA THR A 161 -21.12 -8.22 5.48
C THR A 161 -21.37 -7.57 4.12
N LYS A 162 -20.43 -7.70 3.16
CA LYS A 162 -20.47 -7.00 1.88
C LYS A 162 -21.06 -7.86 0.76
N GLN A 163 -21.47 -7.18 -0.31
CA GLN A 163 -21.94 -7.86 -1.52
C GLN A 163 -20.77 -8.63 -2.17
N LYS A 164 -21.08 -9.82 -2.68
CA LYS A 164 -20.10 -10.70 -3.33
C LYS A 164 -19.90 -10.26 -4.80
N ASP A 165 -19.05 -9.27 -5.01
CA ASP A 165 -18.60 -8.76 -6.30
C ASP A 165 -17.13 -9.08 -6.56
N GLU A 166 -16.55 -8.53 -7.62
CA GLU A 166 -15.12 -8.73 -7.95
C GLU A 166 -14.19 -8.23 -6.83
N LYS A 167 -14.52 -7.09 -6.19
CA LYS A 167 -13.75 -6.56 -5.06
C LYS A 167 -13.81 -7.49 -3.85
N TYR A 168 -14.99 -8.07 -3.58
CA TYR A 168 -15.13 -9.08 -2.53
C TYR A 168 -14.19 -10.26 -2.80
N ASN A 169 -14.18 -10.79 -4.00
CA ASN A 169 -13.33 -11.92 -4.37
C ASN A 169 -11.84 -11.57 -4.22
N PHE A 170 -11.42 -10.40 -4.69
CA PHE A 170 -10.04 -9.91 -4.52
C PHE A 170 -9.63 -9.90 -3.04
N TYR A 171 -10.43 -9.29 -2.17
CA TYR A 171 -10.12 -9.24 -0.73
C TYR A 171 -10.20 -10.61 -0.05
N MET A 172 -11.04 -11.52 -0.53
CA MET A 172 -11.07 -12.90 -0.03
C MET A 172 -9.75 -13.63 -0.35
N TYR A 173 -9.24 -13.53 -1.58
CA TYR A 173 -7.94 -14.10 -1.93
C TYR A 173 -6.81 -13.51 -1.09
N ALA A 174 -6.77 -12.19 -0.96
CA ALA A 174 -5.79 -11.52 -0.11
C ALA A 174 -5.86 -11.99 1.35
N PHE A 175 -7.07 -12.14 1.90
CA PHE A 175 -7.25 -12.66 3.26
C PHE A 175 -6.71 -14.08 3.42
N TYR A 176 -7.10 -15.01 2.54
CA TYR A 176 -6.68 -16.41 2.66
C TYR A 176 -5.18 -16.56 2.45
N GLY A 177 -4.58 -15.86 1.48
CA GLY A 177 -3.14 -15.88 1.23
C GLY A 177 -2.34 -15.33 2.41
N ASN A 178 -2.69 -14.15 2.87
CA ASN A 178 -2.00 -13.49 3.98
C ASN A 178 -2.15 -14.25 5.31
N MET A 179 -3.32 -14.83 5.57
CA MET A 179 -3.55 -15.70 6.74
C MET A 179 -2.71 -16.98 6.67
N ALA A 180 -2.67 -17.63 5.51
CA ALA A 180 -1.83 -18.81 5.31
C ALA A 180 -0.37 -18.48 5.62
N GLU A 181 0.17 -17.41 5.04
CA GLU A 181 1.53 -16.97 5.26
C GLU A 181 1.80 -16.62 6.74
N CYS A 182 0.90 -15.86 7.37
CA CYS A 182 1.01 -15.48 8.77
C CYS A 182 1.10 -16.72 9.69
N LEU A 183 0.28 -17.75 9.45
CA LEU A 183 0.29 -18.99 10.22
C LEU A 183 1.53 -19.84 9.92
N ILE A 184 1.98 -19.89 8.67
CA ILE A 184 3.22 -20.58 8.26
C ILE A 184 4.44 -19.98 8.96
N LEU A 185 4.52 -18.65 9.02
CA LEU A 185 5.64 -17.96 9.68
C LEU A 185 5.66 -18.19 11.20
N GLN A 186 4.50 -18.48 11.80
CA GLN A 186 4.35 -18.89 13.21
C GLN A 186 4.59 -20.40 13.45
N ASP A 187 4.96 -21.18 12.43
CA ASP A 187 5.05 -22.65 12.48
C ASP A 187 3.71 -23.37 12.81
N ARG A 188 2.57 -22.69 12.64
CA ARG A 188 1.21 -23.22 12.83
C ARG A 188 0.70 -23.87 11.54
N LEU A 189 1.46 -24.84 11.03
CA LEU A 189 1.29 -25.41 9.69
C LEU A 189 -0.06 -26.13 9.49
N GLN A 190 -0.56 -26.79 10.54
CA GLN A 190 -1.87 -27.48 10.47
C GLN A 190 -3.04 -26.50 10.36
N GLU A 191 -2.90 -25.32 10.98
CA GLU A 191 -3.90 -24.26 10.92
C GLU A 191 -3.82 -23.49 9.58
N ALA A 192 -2.64 -23.40 8.97
CA ALA A 192 -2.46 -22.79 7.65
C ALA A 192 -3.09 -23.61 6.52
N LYS A 193 -3.14 -24.93 6.66
CA LYS A 193 -3.60 -25.86 5.61
C LYS A 193 -4.98 -25.53 5.02
N PRO A 194 -6.05 -25.26 5.79
CA PRO A 194 -7.36 -24.95 5.22
C PRO A 194 -7.36 -23.66 4.37
N TYR A 195 -6.50 -22.69 4.69
CA TYR A 195 -6.35 -21.45 3.92
C TYR A 195 -5.70 -21.72 2.57
N LEU A 196 -4.65 -22.55 2.53
CA LEU A 196 -4.03 -22.99 1.27
C LEU A 196 -5.00 -23.84 0.43
N GLU A 197 -5.74 -24.77 1.04
CA GLU A 197 -6.76 -25.57 0.33
C GLU A 197 -7.85 -24.70 -0.30
N TYR A 198 -8.21 -23.57 0.31
CA TYR A 198 -9.14 -22.61 -0.28
C TYR A 198 -8.56 -21.96 -1.54
N LEU A 199 -7.29 -21.59 -1.51
CA LEU A 199 -6.59 -20.94 -2.62
C LEU A 199 -6.40 -21.88 -3.82
N HIS A 200 -6.34 -23.18 -3.61
CA HIS A 200 -6.18 -24.20 -4.64
C HIS A 200 -7.51 -24.81 -5.15
N LYS A 201 -8.68 -24.21 -4.79
CA LYS A 201 -9.97 -24.70 -5.31
C LYS A 201 -10.14 -24.44 -6.81
N ASP A 202 -11.09 -25.15 -7.43
CA ASP A 202 -11.47 -25.00 -8.83
C ASP A 202 -11.73 -23.53 -9.19
N GLY A 203 -11.19 -23.08 -10.33
CA GLY A 203 -11.23 -21.68 -10.78
C GLY A 203 -9.89 -20.97 -10.71
N TRP A 204 -8.86 -21.62 -10.20
CA TRP A 204 -7.48 -21.16 -10.12
C TRP A 204 -6.91 -20.61 -11.45
N GLU A 205 -7.30 -21.19 -12.58
CA GLU A 205 -6.87 -20.76 -13.90
C GLU A 205 -7.33 -19.32 -14.27
N GLN A 206 -8.36 -18.81 -13.57
CA GLN A 206 -8.91 -17.45 -13.76
C GLN A 206 -8.22 -16.41 -12.89
N VAL A 207 -7.39 -16.84 -11.93
CA VAL A 207 -6.65 -15.94 -11.04
C VAL A 207 -5.50 -15.28 -11.80
N ALA A 208 -5.22 -14.01 -11.53
CA ALA A 208 -4.11 -13.29 -12.15
C ALA A 208 -2.78 -14.01 -11.93
N LEU A 209 -1.86 -13.93 -12.90
CA LEU A 209 -0.57 -14.59 -12.81
C LEU A 209 0.23 -14.18 -11.56
N THR A 210 0.17 -12.91 -11.18
CA THR A 210 0.81 -12.37 -9.97
C THR A 210 0.33 -13.07 -8.71
N ASP A 211 -0.99 -13.26 -8.59
CA ASP A 211 -1.59 -13.90 -7.42
C ASP A 211 -1.26 -15.41 -7.38
N ARG A 212 -1.23 -16.07 -8.55
CA ARG A 212 -0.78 -17.47 -8.64
C ARG A 212 0.66 -17.64 -8.19
N LEU A 213 1.57 -16.80 -8.68
CA LEU A 213 2.97 -16.83 -8.26
C LEU A 213 3.15 -16.55 -6.77
N PHE A 214 2.34 -15.65 -6.20
CA PHE A 214 2.33 -15.43 -4.75
C PHE A 214 1.98 -16.72 -4.00
N ILE A 215 0.98 -17.46 -4.44
CA ILE A 215 0.58 -18.70 -3.76
C ILE A 215 1.63 -19.79 -3.95
N ASP A 216 2.22 -19.93 -5.15
CA ASP A 216 3.34 -20.86 -5.38
C ASP A 216 4.52 -20.53 -4.42
N ILE A 217 4.79 -19.26 -4.15
CA ILE A 217 5.80 -18.81 -3.17
C ILE A 217 5.42 -19.23 -1.75
N VAL A 218 4.17 -19.01 -1.35
CA VAL A 218 3.68 -19.42 -0.01
C VAL A 218 3.76 -20.94 0.14
N ASP A 219 3.45 -21.71 -0.90
CA ASP A 219 3.59 -23.16 -0.95
C ASP A 219 5.06 -23.61 -0.78
N VAL A 220 6.02 -22.94 -1.43
CA VAL A 220 7.45 -23.26 -1.24
C VAL A 220 7.82 -23.15 0.23
N ILE A 221 7.39 -22.09 0.91
CA ILE A 221 7.71 -21.85 2.33
C ILE A 221 6.99 -22.88 3.20
N TYR A 222 5.71 -23.19 2.90
CA TYR A 222 4.90 -24.18 3.62
C TYR A 222 5.50 -25.59 3.53
N TYR A 223 5.77 -26.09 2.32
CA TYR A 223 6.33 -27.42 2.13
C TYR A 223 7.77 -27.54 2.60
N HIS A 224 8.54 -26.43 2.56
CA HIS A 224 9.87 -26.40 3.18
C HIS A 224 9.78 -26.65 4.70
N LYS A 225 8.90 -25.94 5.40
CA LYS A 225 8.68 -26.12 6.85
C LYS A 225 8.05 -27.47 7.20
N MET A 226 7.21 -28.02 6.33
CA MET A 226 6.66 -29.38 6.47
C MET A 226 7.69 -30.48 6.24
N GLY A 227 8.84 -30.17 5.66
CA GLY A 227 9.85 -31.18 5.23
C GLY A 227 9.44 -31.96 3.98
N ASP A 228 8.39 -31.55 3.26
CA ASP A 228 7.96 -32.16 2.01
C ASP A 228 8.81 -31.66 0.84
N VAL A 229 9.95 -32.31 0.64
CA VAL A 229 10.95 -31.94 -0.39
C VAL A 229 10.36 -32.03 -1.79
N GLN A 230 9.51 -33.04 -2.05
CA GLN A 230 8.93 -33.24 -3.38
C GLN A 230 8.02 -32.08 -3.76
N LYS A 231 7.01 -31.78 -2.93
CA LYS A 231 6.05 -30.72 -3.20
C LYS A 231 6.71 -29.34 -3.22
N ARG A 232 7.67 -29.09 -2.31
CA ARG A 232 8.47 -27.85 -2.35
C ARG A 232 9.15 -27.69 -3.71
N ASN A 233 9.80 -28.72 -4.22
CA ASN A 233 10.50 -28.64 -5.51
C ASN A 233 9.53 -28.50 -6.69
N GLU A 234 8.34 -29.10 -6.64
CA GLU A 234 7.26 -28.89 -7.60
C GLU A 234 6.85 -27.40 -7.64
N SER A 235 6.60 -26.79 -6.49
CA SER A 235 6.24 -25.35 -6.41
C SER A 235 7.39 -24.45 -6.88
N ILE A 236 8.65 -24.76 -6.56
CA ILE A 236 9.83 -24.03 -7.08
C ILE A 236 9.86 -24.11 -8.62
N GLN A 237 9.59 -25.26 -9.20
CA GLN A 237 9.57 -25.44 -10.64
C GLN A 237 8.43 -24.66 -11.29
N MET A 238 7.26 -24.57 -10.66
CA MET A 238 6.14 -23.73 -11.13
C MET A 238 6.52 -22.27 -11.16
N ILE A 239 7.17 -21.74 -10.11
CA ILE A 239 7.68 -20.36 -10.09
C ILE A 239 8.69 -20.16 -11.22
N HIS A 240 9.68 -21.06 -11.36
CA HIS A 240 10.73 -20.93 -12.37
C HIS A 240 10.18 -20.88 -13.80
N GLN A 241 9.17 -21.71 -14.09
CA GLN A 241 8.54 -21.80 -15.43
C GLN A 241 7.61 -20.62 -15.74
N ASN A 242 6.93 -20.10 -14.73
CA ASN A 242 5.86 -19.11 -14.90
C ASN A 242 6.30 -17.67 -14.59
N LEU A 243 7.50 -17.44 -14.06
CA LEU A 243 8.00 -16.10 -13.74
C LEU A 243 8.41 -15.35 -15.02
N PRO A 244 7.61 -14.39 -15.52
CA PRO A 244 7.96 -13.62 -16.72
C PRO A 244 9.00 -12.54 -16.41
N ASP A 245 9.81 -12.18 -17.42
CA ASP A 245 10.91 -11.21 -17.27
C ASP A 245 10.43 -9.78 -16.94
N ASN A 246 9.20 -9.45 -17.32
CA ASN A 246 8.62 -8.12 -17.18
C ASN A 246 7.53 -8.02 -16.09
N LEU A 247 7.42 -9.03 -15.22
CA LEU A 247 6.44 -9.00 -14.14
C LEU A 247 6.80 -7.92 -13.11
N THR A 248 5.85 -7.06 -12.78
CA THR A 248 6.01 -6.13 -11.65
C THR A 248 5.85 -6.91 -10.34
N VAL A 249 6.95 -7.05 -9.60
CA VAL A 249 7.02 -7.86 -8.37
C VAL A 249 7.14 -7.04 -7.10
N LEU A 250 7.03 -5.71 -7.18
CA LEU A 250 7.29 -4.83 -6.03
C LEU A 250 6.31 -5.04 -4.89
N ASP A 251 5.04 -5.31 -5.20
CA ASP A 251 3.99 -5.54 -4.21
C ASP A 251 4.18 -6.85 -3.44
N PHE A 252 4.84 -7.85 -4.06
CA PHE A 252 5.15 -9.15 -3.47
C PHE A 252 6.65 -9.33 -3.17
N PHE A 253 7.41 -8.23 -3.12
CA PHE A 253 8.86 -8.32 -2.96
C PHE A 253 9.28 -9.10 -1.72
N SER A 254 8.60 -8.91 -0.61
CA SER A 254 8.91 -9.59 0.65
C SER A 254 8.73 -11.11 0.56
N ASP A 255 7.73 -11.54 -0.20
CA ASP A 255 7.45 -12.96 -0.43
C ASP A 255 8.53 -13.58 -1.30
N TYR A 256 8.89 -12.93 -2.41
CA TYR A 256 10.03 -13.34 -3.24
C TYR A 256 11.33 -13.39 -2.43
N TYR A 257 11.56 -12.42 -1.56
CA TYR A 257 12.74 -12.40 -0.69
C TYR A 257 12.77 -13.61 0.26
N ARG A 258 11.63 -13.95 0.90
CA ARG A 258 11.49 -15.14 1.75
C ARG A 258 11.69 -16.43 0.96
N CYS A 259 11.12 -16.52 -0.23
CA CYS A 259 11.36 -17.65 -1.13
C CYS A 259 12.85 -17.79 -1.45
N CYS A 260 13.54 -16.71 -1.80
CA CYS A 260 14.99 -16.71 -2.06
C CYS A 260 15.81 -17.23 -0.86
N LEU A 261 15.38 -16.96 0.38
CA LEU A 261 16.06 -17.51 1.56
C LEU A 261 15.91 -19.05 1.60
N VAL A 262 14.74 -19.61 1.31
CA VAL A 262 14.52 -21.06 1.21
C VAL A 262 15.35 -21.66 0.08
N LEU A 263 15.40 -21.00 -1.09
CA LEU A 263 16.22 -21.46 -2.23
C LEU A 263 17.70 -21.51 -1.87
N LEU A 264 18.17 -20.49 -1.16
CA LEU A 264 19.57 -20.43 -0.68
C LEU A 264 19.87 -21.55 0.33
N GLU A 265 18.95 -21.85 1.26
CA GLU A 265 19.12 -22.92 2.25
C GLU A 265 19.14 -24.32 1.60
N THR A 266 18.42 -24.49 0.49
CA THR A 266 18.20 -25.78 -0.16
C THR A 266 19.06 -25.99 -1.40
N ASP A 267 20.09 -25.18 -1.64
CA ASP A 267 21.02 -25.24 -2.77
C ASP A 267 20.32 -25.17 -4.16
N GLN A 268 19.22 -24.43 -4.25
CA GLN A 268 18.48 -24.21 -5.49
C GLN A 268 18.99 -22.93 -6.21
N ASP A 269 20.28 -22.93 -6.52
CA ASP A 269 21.00 -21.75 -6.99
C ASP A 269 20.47 -21.18 -8.31
N GLU A 270 20.08 -22.03 -9.25
CA GLU A 270 19.52 -21.64 -10.55
C GLU A 270 18.21 -20.86 -10.36
N SER A 271 17.29 -21.40 -9.57
CA SER A 271 16.01 -20.76 -9.27
C SER A 271 16.18 -19.48 -8.45
N LEU A 272 17.16 -19.43 -7.54
CA LEU A 272 17.52 -18.23 -6.80
C LEU A 272 17.94 -17.12 -7.74
N TRP A 273 18.87 -17.40 -8.65
CA TRP A 273 19.35 -16.39 -9.60
C TRP A 273 18.27 -15.97 -10.58
N ARG A 274 17.41 -16.87 -11.03
CA ARG A 274 16.26 -16.53 -11.88
C ARG A 274 15.35 -15.49 -11.22
N ILE A 275 15.05 -15.62 -9.93
CA ILE A 275 14.25 -14.62 -9.20
C ILE A 275 15.04 -13.30 -9.05
N ILE A 276 16.33 -13.36 -8.70
CA ILE A 276 17.16 -12.15 -8.53
C ILE A 276 17.24 -11.37 -9.86
N GLU A 277 17.38 -12.05 -11.00
CA GLU A 277 17.43 -11.43 -12.34
C GLU A 277 16.14 -10.67 -12.69
N VAL A 278 14.99 -11.10 -12.17
CA VAL A 278 13.72 -10.39 -12.37
C VAL A 278 13.55 -9.22 -11.42
N ILE A 279 13.88 -9.38 -10.14
CA ILE A 279 13.65 -8.32 -9.14
C ILE A 279 14.72 -7.24 -9.11
N GLU A 280 16.01 -7.57 -9.31
CA GLU A 280 17.11 -6.61 -9.18
C GLU A 280 16.98 -5.41 -10.16
N PRO A 281 16.73 -5.59 -11.47
CA PRO A 281 16.53 -4.47 -12.38
C PRO A 281 15.40 -3.54 -11.96
N GLN A 282 14.31 -4.09 -11.43
CA GLN A 282 13.15 -3.31 -11.01
C GLN A 282 13.49 -2.42 -9.80
N VAL A 283 14.06 -3.00 -8.73
CA VAL A 283 14.41 -2.20 -7.54
C VAL A 283 15.48 -1.14 -7.82
N VAL A 284 16.34 -1.39 -8.82
CA VAL A 284 17.35 -0.41 -9.28
C VAL A 284 16.68 0.70 -10.10
N ASN A 285 15.86 0.35 -11.09
CA ASN A 285 15.17 1.31 -11.96
C ASN A 285 14.22 2.21 -11.18
N PHE A 286 13.52 1.64 -10.20
CA PHE A 286 12.60 2.36 -9.33
C PHE A 286 13.30 3.09 -8.17
N LYS A 287 14.63 2.95 -8.05
CA LYS A 287 15.46 3.62 -7.05
C LYS A 287 14.99 3.38 -5.60
N ILE A 288 14.40 2.21 -5.31
CA ILE A 288 13.93 1.85 -3.97
C ILE A 288 15.11 1.27 -3.20
N ILE A 289 15.87 2.14 -2.53
CA ILE A 289 17.14 1.80 -1.89
C ILE A 289 16.99 0.67 -0.87
N ASN A 290 15.93 0.68 -0.07
CA ASN A 290 15.70 -0.38 0.93
C ASN A 290 15.58 -1.78 0.29
N LEU A 291 14.90 -1.89 -0.84
CA LEU A 291 14.76 -3.17 -1.56
C LEU A 291 16.07 -3.58 -2.24
N GLN A 292 16.84 -2.62 -2.77
CA GLN A 292 18.19 -2.88 -3.29
C GLN A 292 19.11 -3.45 -2.20
N LEU A 293 19.05 -2.93 -0.97
CA LEU A 293 19.79 -3.45 0.15
C LEU A 293 19.40 -4.90 0.49
N LYS A 294 18.09 -5.25 0.42
CA LYS A 294 17.65 -6.64 0.61
C LYS A 294 18.20 -7.57 -0.49
N VAL A 295 18.17 -7.17 -1.76
CA VAL A 295 18.76 -7.96 -2.87
C VAL A 295 20.27 -8.14 -2.68
N LEU A 296 21.00 -7.08 -2.36
CA LEU A 296 22.44 -7.17 -2.08
C LEU A 296 22.74 -8.10 -0.89
N SER A 297 21.90 -8.08 0.15
CA SER A 297 22.03 -9.00 1.28
C SER A 297 21.87 -10.46 0.86
N LEU A 298 20.96 -10.79 -0.06
CA LEU A 298 20.83 -12.14 -0.65
C LEU A 298 22.09 -12.52 -1.42
N LYS A 299 22.58 -11.65 -2.31
CA LYS A 299 23.80 -11.87 -3.10
C LYS A 299 25.01 -12.08 -2.19
N MET A 300 25.15 -11.28 -1.14
CA MET A 300 26.25 -11.43 -0.15
C MET A 300 26.17 -12.77 0.58
N LYS A 301 24.98 -13.22 0.99
CA LYS A 301 24.79 -14.54 1.62
C LYS A 301 25.17 -15.66 0.66
N PHE A 302 24.76 -15.56 -0.61
CA PHE A 302 25.13 -16.52 -1.66
C PHE A 302 26.64 -16.56 -1.88
N TYR A 303 27.28 -15.42 -2.14
CA TYR A 303 28.73 -15.34 -2.39
C TYR A 303 29.56 -15.88 -1.19
N ARG A 304 29.10 -15.59 0.04
CA ARG A 304 29.74 -16.11 1.25
C ARG A 304 29.63 -17.63 1.36
N LYS A 305 28.44 -18.18 1.04
CA LYS A 305 28.20 -19.64 1.03
C LYS A 305 29.11 -20.36 0.04
N HIS A 306 29.33 -19.77 -1.13
CA HIS A 306 30.14 -20.34 -2.22
C HIS A 306 31.62 -19.91 -2.19
N ASN A 307 32.09 -19.23 -1.12
CA ASN A 307 33.46 -18.73 -0.96
C ASN A 307 33.92 -17.77 -2.08
N GLN A 308 33.00 -17.04 -2.71
CA GLN A 308 33.25 -16.04 -3.73
C GLN A 308 33.58 -14.69 -3.07
N ASN A 309 34.83 -14.57 -2.56
CA ASN A 309 35.22 -13.44 -1.72
C ASN A 309 35.29 -12.10 -2.48
N ALA A 310 35.67 -12.08 -3.75
CA ALA A 310 35.75 -10.87 -4.54
C ALA A 310 34.36 -10.26 -4.78
N GLU A 311 33.41 -11.07 -5.20
CA GLU A 311 32.02 -10.68 -5.43
C GLU A 311 31.34 -10.27 -4.14
N TYR A 312 31.62 -10.97 -3.03
CA TYR A 312 31.16 -10.58 -1.70
C TYR A 312 31.63 -9.18 -1.30
N LEU A 313 32.92 -8.86 -1.47
CA LEU A 313 33.46 -7.55 -1.11
C LEU A 313 32.91 -6.43 -1.99
N GLN A 314 32.70 -6.70 -3.28
CA GLN A 314 32.06 -5.74 -4.19
C GLN A 314 30.62 -5.44 -3.78
N ALA A 315 29.83 -6.48 -3.50
CA ALA A 315 28.44 -6.34 -3.03
C ALA A 315 28.37 -5.62 -1.67
N ALA A 316 29.30 -5.90 -0.76
CA ALA A 316 29.39 -5.25 0.56
C ALA A 316 29.72 -3.75 0.45
N GLY A 317 30.61 -3.37 -0.47
CA GLY A 317 30.92 -1.95 -0.75
C GLY A 317 29.70 -1.20 -1.22
N LEU A 318 28.97 -1.75 -2.19
CA LEU A 318 27.73 -1.14 -2.70
C LEU A 318 26.64 -1.09 -1.62
N TYR A 319 26.52 -2.16 -0.81
CA TYR A 319 25.59 -2.19 0.32
C TYR A 319 25.84 -1.04 1.29
N TYR A 320 27.11 -0.79 1.64
CA TYR A 320 27.49 0.30 2.54
C TYR A 320 27.11 1.68 1.96
N GLU A 321 27.45 1.96 0.70
CA GLU A 321 27.12 3.22 0.03
C GLU A 321 25.59 3.48 -0.02
N LEU A 322 24.82 2.45 -0.37
CA LEU A 322 23.37 2.54 -0.40
C LEU A 322 22.76 2.71 0.98
N SER A 323 23.34 2.11 2.01
CA SER A 323 22.88 2.27 3.40
C SER A 323 22.97 3.72 3.86
N GLU A 324 24.09 4.41 3.60
CA GLU A 324 24.22 5.83 3.92
C GLU A 324 23.19 6.71 3.21
N ARG A 325 22.93 6.41 1.92
CA ARG A 325 21.89 7.11 1.16
C ARG A 325 20.48 6.85 1.73
N ASN A 326 20.21 5.62 2.15
CA ASN A 326 18.91 5.25 2.72
C ASN A 326 18.62 6.00 4.02
N GLU A 327 19.61 6.19 4.87
CA GLU A 327 19.47 6.99 6.10
C GLU A 327 19.06 8.44 5.81
N ALA A 328 19.68 9.07 4.79
CA ALA A 328 19.35 10.43 4.40
C ALA A 328 17.92 10.53 3.86
N VAL A 329 17.48 9.58 3.02
CA VAL A 329 16.11 9.53 2.48
C VAL A 329 15.10 9.36 3.62
N THR A 330 15.32 8.42 4.53
CA THR A 330 14.45 8.17 5.69
C THR A 330 14.31 9.40 6.57
N ARG A 331 15.41 10.11 6.85
CA ARG A 331 15.39 11.35 7.64
C ARG A 331 14.55 12.43 6.99
N ASN A 332 14.66 12.61 5.66
CA ASN A 332 13.89 13.58 4.92
C ASN A 332 12.38 13.26 4.92
N MET A 333 12.02 11.98 4.77
CA MET A 333 10.63 11.53 4.85
C MET A 333 10.02 11.83 6.23
N LEU A 334 10.72 11.52 7.31
CA LEU A 334 10.28 11.82 8.68
C LEU A 334 10.06 13.32 8.91
N SER A 335 10.97 14.15 8.41
CA SER A 335 10.84 15.62 8.51
C SER A 335 9.59 16.15 7.78
N SER A 336 9.34 15.65 6.57
CA SER A 336 8.16 16.02 5.79
C SER A 336 6.87 15.58 6.47
N MET A 337 6.83 14.37 7.02
CA MET A 337 5.68 13.84 7.75
C MET A 337 5.34 14.66 8.99
N ILE A 338 6.36 15.04 9.79
CA ILE A 338 6.16 15.87 10.98
C ILE A 338 5.50 17.20 10.59
N THR A 339 5.94 17.79 9.50
CA THR A 339 5.38 19.05 8.97
C THR A 339 3.94 18.88 8.52
N LEU A 340 3.66 17.83 7.73
CA LEU A 340 2.32 17.50 7.26
C LEU A 340 1.35 17.29 8.43
N ARG A 341 1.72 16.43 9.38
CA ARG A 341 0.90 16.13 10.56
C ARG A 341 0.53 17.41 11.34
N LYS A 342 1.52 18.27 11.59
CA LYS A 342 1.29 19.53 12.28
C LYS A 342 0.31 20.45 11.52
N ASN A 343 0.42 20.50 10.20
CA ASN A 343 -0.48 21.29 9.37
C ASN A 343 -1.92 20.75 9.41
N LEU A 344 -2.09 19.42 9.23
CA LEU A 344 -3.41 18.77 9.30
C LEU A 344 -4.07 18.94 10.67
N GLU A 345 -3.31 18.77 11.76
CA GLU A 345 -3.84 18.99 13.11
C GLU A 345 -4.31 20.45 13.33
N ASN A 346 -3.53 21.41 12.85
CA ASN A 346 -3.89 22.82 12.96
C ASN A 346 -5.16 23.16 12.17
N MET A 347 -5.29 22.61 10.95
CA MET A 347 -6.47 22.78 10.12
C MET A 347 -7.73 22.15 10.77
N ARG A 348 -7.63 20.91 11.25
CA ARG A 348 -8.74 20.22 11.94
C ARG A 348 -9.16 20.95 13.22
N LYS A 349 -8.21 21.47 14.01
CA LYS A 349 -8.51 22.32 15.18
C LYS A 349 -9.20 23.62 14.81
N ALA A 350 -8.77 24.27 13.74
CA ALA A 350 -9.39 25.51 13.25
C ALA A 350 -10.82 25.26 12.78
N ARG A 351 -11.07 24.16 12.05
CA ARG A 351 -12.41 23.74 11.60
C ARG A 351 -13.32 23.48 12.79
N MET A 352 -12.93 22.63 13.75
CA MET A 352 -13.73 22.37 14.96
C MET A 352 -14.07 23.65 15.73
N LYS A 353 -13.15 24.61 15.79
CA LYS A 353 -13.40 25.91 16.43
C LYS A 353 -14.43 26.75 15.68
N ALA A 354 -14.37 26.72 14.34
CA ALA A 354 -15.33 27.40 13.48
C ALA A 354 -16.73 26.80 13.59
N GLU A 355 -16.84 25.45 13.56
CA GLU A 355 -18.09 24.72 13.74
C GLU A 355 -18.74 25.01 15.09
N ARG A 356 -17.97 24.95 16.18
CA ARG A 356 -18.48 25.33 17.52
C ARG A 356 -18.99 26.78 17.57
N LYS A 357 -18.28 27.70 16.91
CA LYS A 357 -18.70 29.09 16.83
C LYS A 357 -20.01 29.24 16.04
N ASN A 358 -20.14 28.52 14.93
CA ASN A 358 -21.35 28.52 14.12
C ASN A 358 -22.56 27.95 14.88
N LEU A 359 -22.38 26.81 15.59
CA LEU A 359 -23.43 26.23 16.43
C LEU A 359 -23.92 27.22 17.51
N VAL A 360 -23.00 27.90 18.21
CA VAL A 360 -23.35 28.93 19.21
C VAL A 360 -24.08 30.09 18.57
N LEU A 361 -23.71 30.52 17.36
CA LEU A 361 -24.39 31.58 16.64
C LEU A 361 -25.80 31.16 16.21
N GLN A 362 -25.94 29.90 15.74
CA GLN A 362 -27.23 29.33 15.36
C GLN A 362 -28.17 29.24 16.57
N GLU A 363 -27.71 28.69 17.69
CA GLU A 363 -28.46 28.64 18.95
C GLU A 363 -28.94 30.04 19.40
N ARG A 364 -28.06 31.04 19.25
CA ARG A 364 -28.41 32.44 19.59
C ARG A 364 -29.42 33.04 18.60
N SER A 365 -29.39 32.64 17.33
CA SER A 365 -30.36 33.15 16.33
C SER A 365 -31.74 32.51 16.48
N GLU A 366 -31.80 31.30 17.05
CA GLU A 366 -33.04 30.53 17.29
C GLU A 366 -33.74 30.92 18.62
N GLN A 367 -33.08 31.76 19.45
CA GLN A 367 -33.66 32.29 20.68
C GLN A 367 -34.38 33.61 20.43
N ASP A 368 -35.58 33.76 20.97
CA ASP A 368 -36.29 35.06 20.98
C ASP A 368 -35.44 36.12 21.71
N PRO A 369 -35.12 37.28 21.06
CA PRO A 369 -34.32 38.33 21.65
C PRO A 369 -34.90 38.91 22.93
N LEU A 370 -36.21 38.82 23.13
CA LEU A 370 -36.90 39.42 24.30
C LEU A 370 -37.07 38.41 25.46
N THR A 371 -37.36 37.18 25.18
CA THR A 371 -37.65 36.16 26.21
C THR A 371 -36.52 35.21 26.47
N ARG A 372 -35.52 35.11 25.59
CA ARG A 372 -34.46 34.10 25.56
C ARG A 372 -34.98 32.65 25.49
N LEU A 373 -36.25 32.49 25.09
CA LEU A 373 -36.87 31.16 24.87
C LEU A 373 -36.65 30.70 23.42
N SER A 374 -36.57 29.38 23.22
CA SER A 374 -36.41 28.81 21.88
C SER A 374 -37.64 29.10 21.01
N LEU A 375 -37.42 29.50 19.76
CA LEU A 375 -38.45 29.70 18.74
C LEU A 375 -39.09 28.41 18.20
N ILE A 376 -38.66 27.25 18.71
CA ILE A 376 -39.20 25.94 18.29
C ILE A 376 -40.50 25.70 19.08
N HIS A 377 -41.56 26.15 18.54
CA HIS A 377 -42.94 25.67 18.79
C HIS A 377 -43.70 25.77 17.47
#